data_8fd5dc678868dd17c8bf16c89bc62074
#
_entry.id   8fd5dc678868dd17c8bf16c89bc62074
#
_cell.length_a   1.000
_cell.length_b   1.000
_cell.length_c   1.000
_cell.angle_alpha   90.00
_cell.angle_beta   90.00
_cell.angle_gamma   90.00
#
_symmetry.space_group_name_H-M   'P 1'
#
loop_
_entity.id
_entity.type
_entity.pdbx_description
1 polymer ?
#
loop_
_entity_poly.entity_id
_entity_poly.type
_entity_poly.pdbx_seq_one_letter_code
_entity_poly.pdbx_strand_id
1 'polypeptide(L)'
;MADKKQSKSPVQSLDRAFGLLNIIADAPEGIALGALAQQADLAPSTTHRLLGALEGQGMVAFDAQAGAWQIGLGAFQIGAAFLHRREFVAAARAPMRRLMQESGETVNLAILNRGTVVFVAQIECDEVMRMAVKIGSVGPLHASAVGKAMLAFGAAEEVDNLTANLHFPRLTDKTILDLPAFENELETVKNQGFAVDDEEQSLGLRCIAAPVFNEFAEPVCALSISGPTVRVTQERTAELAEMVINAAHRVTTKLGGKFPH
;
A
#
# COMPACT_ATOMS: atom_id res chain seq x y z
N MET A 1 -20.32 -11.30 17.26
CA MET A 1 -21.01 -10.19 16.58
C MET A 1 -20.89 -8.96 17.47
N ALA A 2 -19.89 -8.14 17.25
CA ALA A 2 -19.72 -6.87 17.94
C ALA A 2 -19.92 -5.76 16.90
N ASP A 3 -20.97 -4.99 17.13
CA ASP A 3 -21.47 -3.89 16.32
C ASP A 3 -20.39 -2.79 16.24
N LYS A 4 -19.72 -2.64 15.09
CA LYS A 4 -18.85 -1.50 14.83
C LYS A 4 -19.73 -0.25 14.77
N LYS A 5 -19.87 0.46 15.90
CA LYS A 5 -20.27 1.86 15.88
C LYS A 5 -19.18 2.66 15.15
N GLN A 6 -19.29 2.75 13.83
CA GLN A 6 -18.61 3.80 13.08
C GLN A 6 -19.00 5.14 13.72
N SER A 7 -18.04 5.88 14.21
CA SER A 7 -18.27 7.25 14.66
C SER A 7 -18.86 8.01 13.47
N LYS A 8 -20.13 8.37 13.55
CA LYS A 8 -20.79 9.15 12.50
C LYS A 8 -20.03 10.48 12.39
N SER A 9 -19.38 10.70 11.28
CA SER A 9 -18.81 12.00 10.93
C SER A 9 -19.90 13.07 11.04
N PRO A 10 -19.57 14.28 11.55
CA PRO A 10 -20.54 15.37 11.68
C PRO A 10 -21.11 15.82 10.32
N VAL A 11 -20.50 15.44 9.19
CA VAL A 11 -20.92 15.82 7.83
C VAL A 11 -21.17 14.59 6.98
N GLN A 12 -22.33 13.96 7.16
CA GLN A 12 -22.73 12.73 6.47
C GLN A 12 -22.67 12.83 4.92
N SER A 13 -22.86 14.01 4.36
CA SER A 13 -22.75 14.22 2.90
C SER A 13 -21.34 14.02 2.36
N LEU A 14 -20.32 14.39 3.15
CA LEU A 14 -18.92 14.17 2.78
C LEU A 14 -18.56 12.69 2.85
N ASP A 15 -18.97 11.99 3.91
CA ASP A 15 -18.73 10.54 4.02
C ASP A 15 -19.33 9.79 2.85
N ARG A 16 -20.57 10.14 2.48
CA ARG A 16 -21.26 9.55 1.33
C ARG A 16 -20.54 9.87 0.01
N ALA A 17 -20.10 11.12 -0.18
CA ALA A 17 -19.39 11.52 -1.39
C ALA A 17 -18.05 10.77 -1.53
N PHE A 18 -17.25 10.68 -0.47
CA PHE A 18 -16.01 9.90 -0.47
C PHE A 18 -16.27 8.40 -0.62
N GLY A 19 -17.36 7.87 -0.04
CA GLY A 19 -17.79 6.48 -0.25
C GLY A 19 -18.05 6.18 -1.72
N LEU A 20 -18.76 7.08 -2.42
CA LEU A 20 -19.00 6.95 -3.87
C LEU A 20 -17.69 6.97 -4.66
N LEU A 21 -16.77 7.89 -4.35
CA LEU A 21 -15.46 7.96 -5.02
C LEU A 21 -14.67 6.66 -4.86
N ASN A 22 -14.66 6.05 -3.67
CA ASN A 22 -13.97 4.79 -3.43
C ASN A 22 -14.57 3.65 -4.29
N ILE A 23 -15.91 3.53 -4.31
CA ILE A 23 -16.58 2.50 -5.12
C ILE A 23 -16.29 2.68 -6.61
N ILE A 24 -16.32 3.92 -7.13
CA ILE A 24 -15.99 4.22 -8.52
C ILE A 24 -14.51 3.90 -8.81
N ALA A 25 -13.61 4.20 -7.88
CA ALA A 25 -12.18 3.91 -8.03
C ALA A 25 -11.89 2.40 -8.12
N ASP A 26 -12.75 1.55 -7.51
CA ASP A 26 -12.64 0.09 -7.58
C ASP A 26 -13.30 -0.52 -8.82
N ALA A 27 -13.92 0.29 -9.67
CA ALA A 27 -14.56 -0.13 -10.93
C ALA A 27 -13.76 0.41 -12.14
N PRO A 28 -12.76 -0.33 -12.68
CA PRO A 28 -11.87 0.17 -13.74
C PRO A 28 -12.60 0.55 -15.04
N GLU A 29 -13.69 -0.11 -15.36
CA GLU A 29 -14.51 0.17 -16.54
C GLU A 29 -15.63 1.17 -16.25
N GLY A 30 -15.66 1.73 -15.04
CA GLY A 30 -16.73 2.58 -14.55
C GLY A 30 -17.91 1.79 -14.00
N ILE A 31 -18.87 2.50 -13.40
CA ILE A 31 -20.04 1.90 -12.75
C ILE A 31 -21.31 2.69 -13.06
N ALA A 32 -22.40 2.00 -13.41
CA ALA A 32 -23.69 2.60 -13.64
C ALA A 32 -24.33 3.14 -12.35
N LEU A 33 -25.11 4.23 -12.45
CA LEU A 33 -25.78 4.90 -11.32
C LEU A 33 -26.53 3.92 -10.40
N GLY A 34 -27.27 2.99 -10.97
CA GLY A 34 -28.09 2.03 -10.19
C GLY A 34 -27.23 1.10 -9.35
N ALA A 35 -26.15 0.53 -9.92
CA ALA A 35 -25.22 -0.35 -9.23
C ALA A 35 -24.44 0.42 -8.15
N LEU A 36 -24.02 1.65 -8.45
CA LEU A 36 -23.34 2.51 -7.49
C LEU A 36 -24.23 2.86 -6.28
N ALA A 37 -25.49 3.21 -6.54
CA ALA A 37 -26.47 3.50 -5.49
C ALA A 37 -26.71 2.28 -4.57
N GLN A 38 -26.81 1.10 -5.16
CA GLN A 38 -26.97 -0.15 -4.42
C GLN A 38 -25.75 -0.46 -3.57
N GLN A 39 -24.53 -0.37 -4.12
CA GLN A 39 -23.29 -0.66 -3.37
C GLN A 39 -23.03 0.37 -2.25
N ALA A 40 -23.44 1.61 -2.46
CA ALA A 40 -23.31 2.68 -1.46
C ALA A 40 -24.42 2.68 -0.41
N ASP A 41 -25.43 1.81 -0.53
CA ASP A 41 -26.65 1.83 0.30
C ASP A 41 -27.34 3.21 0.33
N LEU A 42 -27.50 3.82 -0.85
CA LEU A 42 -28.07 5.14 -1.03
C LEU A 42 -29.26 5.11 -2.00
N ALA A 43 -30.25 6.00 -1.80
CA ALA A 43 -31.30 6.21 -2.78
C ALA A 43 -30.68 6.74 -4.11
N PRO A 44 -31.14 6.28 -5.29
CA PRO A 44 -30.64 6.74 -6.60
C PRO A 44 -30.68 8.27 -6.77
N SER A 45 -31.68 8.94 -6.25
CA SER A 45 -31.78 10.41 -6.29
C SER A 45 -30.70 11.10 -5.45
N THR A 46 -30.34 10.53 -4.31
CA THR A 46 -29.24 11.03 -3.45
C THR A 46 -27.90 10.81 -4.14
N THR A 47 -27.68 9.62 -4.69
CA THR A 47 -26.47 9.28 -5.45
C THR A 47 -26.28 10.20 -6.63
N HIS A 48 -27.33 10.41 -7.45
CA HIS A 48 -27.28 11.31 -8.61
C HIS A 48 -26.92 12.75 -8.20
N ARG A 49 -27.51 13.27 -7.12
CA ARG A 49 -27.21 14.62 -6.63
C ARG A 49 -25.77 14.76 -6.14
N LEU A 50 -25.24 13.76 -5.45
CA LEU A 50 -23.84 13.75 -5.00
C LEU A 50 -22.88 13.63 -6.20
N LEU A 51 -23.19 12.78 -7.17
CA LEU A 51 -22.40 12.66 -8.40
C LEU A 51 -22.37 13.97 -9.19
N GLY A 52 -23.49 14.67 -9.34
CA GLY A 52 -23.51 15.98 -10.00
C GLY A 52 -22.65 17.03 -9.30
N ALA A 53 -22.62 17.01 -7.95
CA ALA A 53 -21.73 17.87 -7.18
C ALA A 53 -20.24 17.49 -7.35
N LEU A 54 -19.91 16.19 -7.38
CA LEU A 54 -18.57 15.69 -7.60
C LEU A 54 -18.10 15.94 -9.04
N GLU A 55 -18.97 15.79 -10.03
CA GLU A 55 -18.72 16.09 -11.44
C GLU A 55 -18.43 17.57 -11.65
N GLY A 56 -19.20 18.46 -11.02
CA GLY A 56 -18.97 19.91 -11.04
C GLY A 56 -17.60 20.32 -10.48
N GLN A 57 -16.97 19.47 -9.67
CA GLN A 57 -15.60 19.64 -9.16
C GLN A 57 -14.57 18.82 -9.96
N GLY A 58 -14.99 18.13 -11.02
CA GLY A 58 -14.11 17.26 -11.82
C GLY A 58 -13.62 16.00 -11.11
N MET A 59 -14.21 15.65 -9.94
CA MET A 59 -13.82 14.47 -9.16
C MET A 59 -14.28 13.17 -9.79
N VAL A 60 -15.39 13.20 -10.52
CA VAL A 60 -15.93 12.10 -11.33
C VAL A 60 -16.29 12.64 -12.72
N ALA A 61 -16.40 11.74 -13.69
CA ALA A 61 -16.88 12.01 -15.04
C ALA A 61 -17.90 10.96 -15.45
N PHE A 62 -18.93 11.36 -16.21
CA PHE A 62 -19.89 10.43 -16.79
C PHE A 62 -19.50 10.09 -18.23
N ASP A 63 -19.26 8.81 -18.49
CA ASP A 63 -19.08 8.29 -19.85
C ASP A 63 -20.45 7.98 -20.47
N ALA A 64 -20.89 8.81 -21.39
CA ALA A 64 -22.19 8.66 -22.04
C ALA A 64 -22.29 7.44 -22.98
N GLN A 65 -21.16 6.94 -23.49
CA GLN A 65 -21.13 5.74 -24.34
C GLN A 65 -21.27 4.46 -23.50
N ALA A 66 -20.54 4.40 -22.38
CA ALA A 66 -20.62 3.27 -21.46
C ALA A 66 -21.82 3.36 -20.51
N GLY A 67 -22.45 4.54 -20.35
CA GLY A 67 -23.49 4.79 -19.37
C GLY A 67 -22.98 4.70 -17.92
N ALA A 68 -21.70 4.97 -17.70
CA ALA A 68 -20.98 4.68 -16.45
C ALA A 68 -20.26 5.91 -15.90
N TRP A 69 -20.16 5.96 -14.58
CA TRP A 69 -19.38 6.94 -13.84
C TRP A 69 -17.95 6.44 -13.62
N GLN A 70 -16.98 7.31 -13.84
CA GLN A 70 -15.55 7.03 -13.69
C GLN A 70 -14.90 8.11 -12.82
N ILE A 71 -13.70 7.84 -12.30
CA ILE A 71 -12.89 8.85 -11.61
C ILE A 71 -12.50 9.95 -12.60
N GLY A 72 -12.74 11.20 -12.22
CA GLY A 72 -12.43 12.38 -13.04
C GLY A 72 -11.00 12.89 -12.87
N LEU A 73 -10.57 13.73 -13.81
CA LEU A 73 -9.22 14.31 -13.81
C LEU A 73 -8.92 15.14 -12.55
N GLY A 74 -9.90 15.78 -11.93
CA GLY A 74 -9.74 16.55 -10.69
C GLY A 74 -9.25 15.68 -9.53
N ALA A 75 -9.76 14.45 -9.40
CA ALA A 75 -9.31 13.51 -8.40
C ALA A 75 -7.83 13.12 -8.62
N PHE A 76 -7.43 12.88 -9.87
CA PHE A 76 -6.03 12.62 -10.22
C PHE A 76 -5.12 13.82 -9.88
N GLN A 77 -5.53 15.05 -10.21
CA GLN A 77 -4.75 16.26 -9.91
C GLN A 77 -4.52 16.44 -8.41
N ILE A 78 -5.55 16.21 -7.58
CA ILE A 78 -5.43 16.25 -6.12
C ILE A 78 -4.49 15.16 -5.62
N GLY A 79 -4.67 13.93 -6.10
CA GLY A 79 -3.80 12.80 -5.73
C GLY A 79 -2.34 12.98 -6.17
N ALA A 80 -2.11 13.57 -7.36
CA ALA A 80 -0.77 13.86 -7.85
C ALA A 80 0.00 14.84 -6.97
N ALA A 81 -0.69 15.78 -6.31
CA ALA A 81 -0.05 16.70 -5.37
C ALA A 81 0.59 15.98 -4.16
N PHE A 82 0.06 14.82 -3.77
CA PHE A 82 0.68 13.96 -2.75
C PHE A 82 2.04 13.45 -3.20
N LEU A 83 2.14 12.98 -4.45
CA LEU A 83 3.39 12.43 -5.00
C LEU A 83 4.44 13.52 -5.24
N HIS A 84 4.04 14.72 -5.68
CA HIS A 84 4.96 15.84 -5.90
C HIS A 84 5.66 16.33 -4.64
N ARG A 85 5.04 16.18 -3.48
CA ARG A 85 5.62 16.57 -2.19
C ARG A 85 6.47 15.48 -1.55
N ARG A 86 6.58 14.30 -2.17
CA ARG A 86 7.30 13.14 -1.65
C ARG A 86 8.55 12.86 -2.48
N GLU A 87 9.66 13.51 -2.10
CA GLU A 87 10.96 13.36 -2.76
C GLU A 87 11.39 11.90 -2.90
N PHE A 88 11.04 11.04 -1.94
CA PHE A 88 11.38 9.62 -1.97
C PHE A 88 10.77 8.88 -3.17
N VAL A 89 9.59 9.28 -3.68
CA VAL A 89 9.00 8.63 -4.86
C VAL A 89 9.84 8.91 -6.10
N ALA A 90 10.27 10.16 -6.28
CA ALA A 90 11.15 10.54 -7.39
C ALA A 90 12.54 9.90 -7.25
N ALA A 91 13.11 9.91 -6.03
CA ALA A 91 14.41 9.32 -5.73
C ALA A 91 14.44 7.80 -5.98
N ALA A 92 13.31 7.10 -5.68
CA ALA A 92 13.20 5.65 -5.80
C ALA A 92 13.05 5.13 -7.24
N ARG A 93 12.55 5.93 -8.20
CA ARG A 93 12.22 5.43 -9.57
C ARG A 93 13.36 4.71 -10.27
N ALA A 94 14.56 5.27 -10.26
CA ALA A 94 15.72 4.66 -10.93
C ALA A 94 16.24 3.42 -10.16
N PRO A 95 16.43 3.46 -8.82
CA PRO A 95 16.74 2.27 -8.02
C PRO A 95 15.70 1.14 -8.18
N MET A 96 14.41 1.43 -8.18
CA MET A 96 13.35 0.43 -8.39
C MET A 96 13.45 -0.25 -9.76
N ARG A 97 13.65 0.54 -10.83
CA ARG A 97 13.79 -0.03 -12.18
C ARG A 97 15.00 -0.95 -12.27
N ARG A 98 16.13 -0.54 -11.70
CA ARG A 98 17.33 -1.36 -11.66
C ARG A 98 17.10 -2.64 -10.85
N LEU A 99 16.47 -2.52 -9.68
CA LEU A 99 16.14 -3.67 -8.83
C LEU A 99 15.22 -4.67 -9.55
N MET A 100 14.22 -4.18 -10.29
CA MET A 100 13.35 -5.03 -11.10
C MET A 100 14.14 -5.78 -12.19
N GLN A 101 15.05 -5.08 -12.89
CA GLN A 101 15.89 -5.70 -13.92
C GLN A 101 16.86 -6.74 -13.36
N GLU A 102 17.45 -6.48 -12.19
CA GLU A 102 18.40 -7.39 -11.54
C GLU A 102 17.72 -8.60 -10.91
N SER A 103 16.56 -8.42 -10.26
CA SER A 103 15.81 -9.50 -9.61
C SER A 103 14.93 -10.32 -10.56
N GLY A 104 14.46 -9.71 -11.67
CA GLY A 104 13.46 -10.27 -12.57
C GLY A 104 12.03 -10.22 -12.03
N GLU A 105 11.79 -9.56 -10.89
CA GLU A 105 10.51 -9.55 -10.19
C GLU A 105 9.94 -8.14 -10.02
N THR A 106 8.64 -8.04 -9.77
CA THR A 106 7.95 -6.76 -9.51
C THR A 106 8.51 -6.08 -8.28
N VAL A 107 8.77 -4.78 -8.38
CA VAL A 107 9.27 -3.93 -7.29
C VAL A 107 8.22 -2.92 -6.89
N ASN A 108 7.94 -2.82 -5.60
CA ASN A 108 6.98 -1.88 -5.05
C ASN A 108 7.68 -0.87 -4.14
N LEU A 109 7.08 0.32 -4.04
CA LEU A 109 7.37 1.33 -3.04
C LEU A 109 6.10 1.56 -2.23
N ALA A 110 6.19 1.44 -0.92
CA ALA A 110 5.04 1.64 -0.06
C ALA A 110 5.40 2.43 1.21
N ILE A 111 4.38 2.98 1.85
CA ILE A 111 4.46 3.76 3.09
C ILE A 111 3.51 3.21 4.14
N LEU A 112 3.72 3.56 5.40
CA LEU A 112 2.73 3.35 6.45
C LEU A 112 1.76 4.53 6.49
N ASN A 113 0.49 4.23 6.66
CA ASN A 113 -0.56 5.20 6.89
C ASN A 113 -1.63 4.63 7.82
N ARG A 114 -1.76 5.18 9.01
CA ARG A 114 -2.81 4.82 9.99
C ARG A 114 -2.95 3.31 10.22
N GLY A 115 -1.84 2.61 10.39
CA GLY A 115 -1.82 1.17 10.66
C GLY A 115 -2.05 0.28 9.45
N THR A 116 -1.92 0.82 8.23
CA THR A 116 -1.95 0.06 6.98
C THR A 116 -0.74 0.39 6.10
N VAL A 117 -0.39 -0.52 5.23
CA VAL A 117 0.57 -0.30 4.15
C VAL A 117 -0.16 0.31 2.96
N VAL A 118 0.39 1.36 2.35
CA VAL A 118 -0.15 1.98 1.11
C VAL A 118 0.89 1.93 0.02
N PHE A 119 0.57 1.31 -1.10
CA PHE A 119 1.45 1.23 -2.27
C PHE A 119 1.41 2.55 -3.06
N VAL A 120 2.55 3.22 -3.20
CA VAL A 120 2.66 4.55 -3.84
C VAL A 120 3.37 4.54 -5.18
N ALA A 121 4.15 3.50 -5.48
CA ALA A 121 4.73 3.26 -6.80
C ALA A 121 4.99 1.76 -7.03
N GLN A 122 5.00 1.35 -8.29
CA GLN A 122 5.32 -0.02 -8.73
C GLN A 122 6.10 0.03 -10.04
N ILE A 123 7.04 -0.90 -10.20
CA ILE A 123 7.67 -1.25 -11.46
C ILE A 123 7.41 -2.75 -11.67
N GLU A 124 6.54 -3.06 -12.60
CA GLU A 124 6.20 -4.45 -12.93
C GLU A 124 7.33 -5.10 -13.74
N CYS A 125 7.57 -6.38 -13.48
CA CYS A 125 8.41 -7.20 -14.34
C CYS A 125 7.63 -7.67 -15.59
N ASP A 126 8.36 -8.20 -16.57
CA ASP A 126 7.78 -8.64 -17.85
C ASP A 126 7.16 -10.05 -17.79
N GLU A 127 7.22 -10.71 -16.62
CA GLU A 127 6.67 -12.06 -16.43
C GLU A 127 5.15 -12.08 -16.53
N VAL A 128 4.59 -13.13 -17.16
CA VAL A 128 3.14 -13.30 -17.30
C VAL A 128 2.48 -13.47 -15.94
N MET A 129 3.05 -14.31 -15.07
CA MET A 129 2.61 -14.46 -13.69
C MET A 129 3.47 -13.55 -12.81
N ARG A 130 2.91 -12.43 -12.38
CA ARG A 130 3.60 -11.46 -11.53
C ARG A 130 2.67 -10.86 -10.50
N MET A 131 3.23 -10.32 -9.44
CA MET A 131 2.45 -9.49 -8.52
C MET A 131 2.12 -8.15 -9.20
N ALA A 132 0.84 -7.82 -9.23
CA ALA A 132 0.38 -6.50 -9.64
C ALA A 132 -0.47 -5.92 -8.51
N VAL A 133 -0.08 -4.74 -8.02
CA VAL A 133 -0.86 -3.97 -7.05
C VAL A 133 -1.38 -2.69 -7.69
N LYS A 134 -2.57 -2.30 -7.32
CA LYS A 134 -3.10 -1.00 -7.71
C LYS A 134 -2.41 0.09 -6.87
N ILE A 135 -1.85 1.11 -7.51
CA ILE A 135 -1.31 2.26 -6.78
C ILE A 135 -2.42 2.92 -5.96
N GLY A 136 -2.12 3.20 -4.68
CA GLY A 136 -3.09 3.67 -3.69
C GLY A 136 -3.83 2.55 -2.95
N SER A 137 -3.69 1.28 -3.36
CA SER A 137 -4.26 0.16 -2.59
C SER A 137 -3.57 -0.01 -1.25
N VAL A 138 -4.28 -0.65 -0.32
CA VAL A 138 -3.80 -0.91 1.04
C VAL A 138 -3.49 -2.38 1.24
N GLY A 139 -2.49 -2.65 2.07
CA GLY A 139 -2.14 -4.00 2.52
C GLY A 139 -2.14 -4.14 4.04
N PRO A 140 -2.20 -5.36 4.55
CA PRO A 140 -2.14 -5.62 5.99
C PRO A 140 -0.76 -5.27 6.55
N LEU A 141 -0.74 -4.65 7.73
CA LEU A 141 0.51 -4.23 8.36
C LEU A 141 1.34 -5.44 8.84
N HIS A 142 0.69 -6.39 9.50
CA HIS A 142 1.33 -7.54 10.16
C HIS A 142 1.81 -8.64 9.20
N ALA A 143 1.14 -8.78 8.06
CA ALA A 143 1.39 -9.87 7.10
C ALA A 143 2.08 -9.39 5.83
N SER A 144 2.65 -8.17 5.80
CA SER A 144 3.40 -7.68 4.65
C SER A 144 4.86 -7.41 4.99
N ALA A 145 5.76 -7.77 4.10
CA ALA A 145 7.19 -7.48 4.25
C ALA A 145 7.44 -5.97 4.44
N VAL A 146 6.74 -5.10 3.71
CA VAL A 146 6.85 -3.63 3.84
C VAL A 146 6.43 -3.16 5.23
N GLY A 147 5.29 -3.65 5.74
CA GLY A 147 4.79 -3.28 7.06
C GLY A 147 5.79 -3.64 8.16
N LYS A 148 6.28 -4.88 8.13
CA LYS A 148 7.29 -5.37 9.08
C LYS A 148 8.61 -4.58 8.96
N ALA A 149 9.10 -4.35 7.75
CA ALA A 149 10.35 -3.59 7.52
C ALA A 149 10.28 -2.16 8.05
N MET A 150 9.15 -1.48 7.90
CA MET A 150 9.00 -0.11 8.40
C MET A 150 8.82 -0.05 9.91
N LEU A 151 8.01 -0.97 10.48
CA LEU A 151 7.77 -0.99 11.93
C LEU A 151 9.02 -1.36 12.73
N ALA A 152 9.84 -2.29 12.24
CA ALA A 152 11.05 -2.71 12.93
C ALA A 152 12.04 -1.56 13.21
N PHE A 153 11.96 -0.47 12.44
CA PHE A 153 12.81 0.71 12.57
C PHE A 153 12.04 1.98 12.95
N GLY A 154 10.74 1.86 13.22
CA GLY A 154 9.92 2.98 13.68
C GLY A 154 10.29 3.45 15.09
N ALA A 155 9.91 4.67 15.44
CA ALA A 155 10.05 5.16 16.82
C ALA A 155 9.21 4.30 17.78
N ALA A 156 9.75 3.91 18.92
CA ALA A 156 9.12 2.96 19.85
C ALA A 156 7.69 3.38 20.21
N GLU A 157 7.47 4.66 20.55
CA GLU A 157 6.14 5.18 20.89
C GLU A 157 5.12 5.05 19.74
N GLU A 158 5.56 5.27 18.49
CA GLU A 158 4.71 5.12 17.31
C GLU A 158 4.39 3.65 17.05
N VAL A 159 5.38 2.78 17.15
CA VAL A 159 5.24 1.33 17.00
C VAL A 159 4.29 0.78 18.06
N ASP A 160 4.46 1.15 19.33
CA ASP A 160 3.60 0.74 20.44
C ASP A 160 2.14 1.20 20.21
N ASN A 161 1.93 2.43 19.76
CA ASN A 161 0.61 2.97 19.45
C ASN A 161 -0.07 2.24 18.27
N LEU A 162 0.69 1.88 17.25
CA LEU A 162 0.18 1.15 16.09
C LEU A 162 -0.13 -0.31 16.44
N THR A 163 0.75 -0.97 17.19
CA THR A 163 0.61 -2.40 17.53
C THR A 163 -0.43 -2.64 18.61
N ALA A 164 -0.62 -1.71 19.58
CA ALA A 164 -1.64 -1.82 20.62
C ALA A 164 -3.08 -1.99 20.07
N ASN A 165 -3.36 -1.45 18.89
CA ASN A 165 -4.65 -1.53 18.23
C ASN A 165 -4.65 -2.40 16.97
N LEU A 166 -3.56 -3.12 16.73
CA LEU A 166 -3.41 -3.96 15.56
C LEU A 166 -4.25 -5.24 15.71
N HIS A 167 -5.03 -5.53 14.69
CA HIS A 167 -5.70 -6.82 14.58
C HIS A 167 -4.85 -7.75 13.72
N PHE A 168 -4.82 -9.01 14.10
CA PHE A 168 -4.06 -10.08 13.43
C PHE A 168 -5.02 -11.07 12.73
N PRO A 169 -5.78 -10.66 11.69
CA PRO A 169 -6.63 -11.59 10.97
C PRO A 169 -5.77 -12.65 10.28
N ARG A 170 -6.21 -13.91 10.37
CA ARG A 170 -5.61 -15.00 9.62
C ARG A 170 -5.95 -14.83 8.14
N LEU A 171 -4.94 -14.68 7.31
CA LEU A 171 -5.06 -14.61 5.85
C LEU A 171 -4.65 -15.94 5.21
N THR A 172 -3.63 -16.58 5.78
CA THR A 172 -3.16 -17.93 5.42
C THR A 172 -2.80 -18.70 6.70
N ASP A 173 -2.34 -19.94 6.54
CA ASP A 173 -1.84 -20.71 7.68
C ASP A 173 -0.47 -20.24 8.18
N LYS A 174 0.23 -19.40 7.40
CA LYS A 174 1.53 -18.83 7.78
C LYS A 174 1.42 -17.43 8.39
N THR A 175 0.25 -16.82 8.40
CA THR A 175 0.05 -15.47 8.96
C THR A 175 0.40 -15.45 10.45
N ILE A 176 1.15 -14.45 10.89
CA ILE A 176 1.39 -14.16 12.31
C ILE A 176 0.07 -13.72 12.96
N LEU A 177 -0.32 -14.33 14.08
CA LEU A 177 -1.66 -14.20 14.64
C LEU A 177 -1.73 -13.46 15.98
N ASP A 178 -0.59 -13.13 16.58
CA ASP A 178 -0.55 -12.46 17.88
C ASP A 178 0.62 -11.48 17.99
N LEU A 179 0.49 -10.55 18.94
CA LEU A 179 1.46 -9.50 19.15
C LEU A 179 2.85 -10.03 19.59
N PRO A 180 2.99 -10.98 20.52
CA PRO A 180 4.30 -11.48 20.91
C PRO A 180 5.09 -12.11 19.76
N ALA A 181 4.44 -12.90 18.91
CA ALA A 181 5.08 -13.46 17.71
C ALA A 181 5.48 -12.36 16.72
N PHE A 182 4.64 -11.33 16.58
CA PHE A 182 4.92 -10.19 15.71
C PHE A 182 6.10 -9.34 16.23
N GLU A 183 6.19 -9.08 17.53
CA GLU A 183 7.30 -8.36 18.13
C GLU A 183 8.63 -9.12 17.93
N ASN A 184 8.64 -10.45 18.10
CA ASN A 184 9.82 -11.28 17.82
C ASN A 184 10.24 -11.22 16.34
N GLU A 185 9.26 -11.16 15.43
CA GLU A 185 9.53 -10.99 14.01
C GLU A 185 10.14 -9.60 13.74
N LEU A 186 9.63 -8.52 14.34
CA LEU A 186 10.20 -7.17 14.19
C LEU A 186 11.64 -7.10 14.71
N GLU A 187 11.96 -7.76 15.81
CA GLU A 187 13.32 -7.89 16.32
C GLU A 187 14.23 -8.59 15.30
N THR A 188 13.75 -9.68 14.70
CA THR A 188 14.47 -10.41 13.65
C THR A 188 14.73 -9.50 12.45
N VAL A 189 13.71 -8.79 12.00
CA VAL A 189 13.80 -7.81 10.87
C VAL A 189 14.81 -6.71 11.19
N LYS A 190 14.81 -6.18 12.41
CA LYS A 190 15.74 -5.14 12.85
C LYS A 190 17.18 -5.62 12.79
N ASN A 191 17.44 -6.85 13.23
CA ASN A 191 18.78 -7.43 13.27
C ASN A 191 19.34 -7.76 11.88
N GLN A 192 18.48 -8.18 10.94
CA GLN A 192 18.91 -8.57 9.59
C GLN A 192 18.78 -7.45 8.53
N GLY A 193 18.04 -6.37 8.83
CA GLY A 193 17.88 -5.21 7.94
C GLY A 193 16.83 -5.37 6.84
N PHE A 194 16.08 -6.47 6.80
CA PHE A 194 15.02 -6.73 5.84
C PHE A 194 13.90 -7.58 6.45
N ALA A 195 12.73 -7.54 5.86
CA ALA A 195 11.59 -8.35 6.23
C ALA A 195 11.16 -9.28 5.08
N VAL A 196 10.57 -10.41 5.42
CA VAL A 196 10.00 -11.37 4.48
C VAL A 196 8.50 -11.56 4.78
N ASP A 197 7.67 -11.53 3.76
CA ASP A 197 6.33 -12.09 3.77
C ASP A 197 6.43 -13.44 3.03
N ASP A 198 6.48 -14.54 3.77
CA ASP A 198 6.54 -15.89 3.22
C ASP A 198 5.14 -16.51 3.16
N GLU A 199 4.35 -16.10 2.17
CA GLU A 199 2.97 -16.56 2.00
C GLU A 199 2.06 -16.19 3.19
N GLU A 200 2.42 -15.17 3.97
CA GLU A 200 1.62 -14.71 5.12
C GLU A 200 0.36 -13.97 4.67
N GLN A 201 0.47 -13.16 3.61
CA GLN A 201 -0.65 -12.43 3.03
C GLN A 201 -1.42 -13.27 2.02
N SER A 202 -0.73 -14.04 1.18
CA SER A 202 -1.34 -14.85 0.11
C SER A 202 -0.49 -16.06 -0.20
N LEU A 203 -1.13 -17.23 -0.30
CA LEU A 203 -0.45 -18.46 -0.72
C LEU A 203 0.14 -18.29 -2.13
N GLY A 204 1.35 -18.82 -2.32
CA GLY A 204 2.08 -18.74 -3.59
C GLY A 204 2.79 -17.40 -3.84
N LEU A 205 2.69 -16.43 -2.91
CA LEU A 205 3.35 -15.13 -2.98
C LEU A 205 4.46 -15.04 -1.92
N ARG A 206 5.64 -14.55 -2.30
CA ARG A 206 6.68 -14.16 -1.35
C ARG A 206 7.16 -12.75 -1.67
N CYS A 207 7.32 -11.94 -0.61
CA CYS A 207 7.84 -10.58 -0.71
C CYS A 207 9.03 -10.39 0.22
N ILE A 208 10.02 -9.60 -0.22
CA ILE A 208 11.19 -9.23 0.58
C ILE A 208 11.30 -7.71 0.54
N ALA A 209 11.40 -7.06 1.69
CA ALA A 209 11.37 -5.60 1.79
C ALA A 209 12.49 -5.06 2.68
N ALA A 210 12.99 -3.86 2.33
CA ALA A 210 13.92 -3.11 3.14
C ALA A 210 13.47 -1.65 3.29
N PRO A 211 13.67 -1.02 4.47
CA PRO A 211 13.27 0.34 4.74
C PRO A 211 14.20 1.37 4.10
N VAL A 212 13.65 2.53 3.80
CA VAL A 212 14.34 3.73 3.33
C VAL A 212 14.23 4.79 4.41
N PHE A 213 15.33 5.44 4.76
CA PHE A 213 15.41 6.35 5.89
C PHE A 213 15.58 7.82 5.47
N ASN A 214 15.13 8.74 6.34
CA ASN A 214 15.35 10.17 6.23
C ASN A 214 16.65 10.60 6.96
N GLU A 215 16.89 11.91 7.05
CA GLU A 215 18.03 12.52 7.74
C GLU A 215 18.07 12.28 9.26
N PHE A 216 16.95 11.85 9.84
CA PHE A 216 16.83 11.52 11.26
C PHE A 216 16.94 10.01 11.54
N ALA A 217 17.26 9.20 10.52
CA ALA A 217 17.26 7.74 10.55
C ALA A 217 15.86 7.12 10.82
N GLU A 218 14.80 7.83 10.44
CA GLU A 218 13.42 7.34 10.54
C GLU A 218 12.99 6.70 9.21
N PRO A 219 12.25 5.57 9.23
CA PRO A 219 11.77 4.93 8.01
C PRO A 219 10.62 5.74 7.38
N VAL A 220 10.83 6.25 6.16
CA VAL A 220 9.82 7.06 5.44
C VAL A 220 9.06 6.27 4.39
N CYS A 221 9.63 5.19 3.90
CA CYS A 221 9.01 4.24 2.97
C CYS A 221 9.81 2.94 2.99
N ALA A 222 9.31 1.90 2.31
CA ALA A 222 10.10 0.70 2.06
C ALA A 222 10.00 0.29 0.59
N LEU A 223 11.07 -0.31 0.07
CA LEU A 223 11.09 -1.02 -1.20
C LEU A 223 10.83 -2.49 -0.97
N SER A 224 10.10 -3.14 -1.86
CA SER A 224 9.97 -4.60 -1.86
C SER A 224 10.13 -5.21 -3.24
N ILE A 225 10.69 -6.42 -3.27
CA ILE A 225 10.61 -7.38 -4.37
C ILE A 225 9.43 -8.29 -4.06
N SER A 226 8.56 -8.55 -5.03
CA SER A 226 7.38 -9.39 -4.84
C SER A 226 7.14 -10.27 -6.06
N GLY A 227 6.96 -11.56 -5.83
CA GLY A 227 6.75 -12.53 -6.90
C GLY A 227 6.25 -13.88 -6.40
N PRO A 228 5.89 -14.78 -7.34
CA PRO A 228 5.45 -16.12 -6.98
C PRO A 228 6.58 -16.92 -6.30
N THR A 229 6.21 -17.77 -5.34
CA THR A 229 7.17 -18.58 -4.56
C THR A 229 8.01 -19.54 -5.42
N VAL A 230 7.54 -19.85 -6.64
CA VAL A 230 8.31 -20.65 -7.62
C VAL A 230 9.51 -19.92 -8.21
N ARG A 231 9.57 -18.59 -8.12
CA ARG A 231 10.71 -17.76 -8.57
C ARG A 231 11.38 -17.02 -7.41
N VAL A 232 10.59 -16.47 -6.49
CA VAL A 232 11.07 -15.93 -5.22
C VAL A 232 11.14 -17.08 -4.22
N THR A 233 12.11 -17.98 -4.43
CA THR A 233 12.24 -19.20 -3.61
C THR A 233 12.93 -18.90 -2.27
N GLN A 234 12.84 -19.83 -1.32
CA GLN A 234 13.48 -19.67 -0.02
C GLN A 234 15.01 -19.59 -0.16
N GLU A 235 15.60 -20.36 -1.09
CA GLU A 235 17.03 -20.36 -1.36
C GLU A 235 17.52 -19.02 -1.92
N ARG A 236 16.67 -18.31 -2.66
CA ARG A 236 16.98 -16.99 -3.22
C ARG A 236 16.75 -15.84 -2.24
N THR A 237 16.18 -16.10 -1.07
CA THR A 237 15.83 -15.03 -0.10
C THR A 237 17.04 -14.17 0.28
N ALA A 238 18.19 -14.77 0.54
CA ALA A 238 19.41 -14.04 0.92
C ALA A 238 19.93 -13.14 -0.23
N GLU A 239 19.96 -13.65 -1.46
CA GLU A 239 20.35 -12.92 -2.67
C GLU A 239 19.42 -11.72 -2.91
N LEU A 240 18.10 -11.95 -2.88
CA LEU A 240 17.09 -10.92 -3.12
C LEU A 240 17.04 -9.88 -1.98
N ALA A 241 17.31 -10.30 -0.74
CA ALA A 241 17.42 -9.41 0.41
C ALA A 241 18.61 -8.43 0.24
N GLU A 242 19.77 -8.92 -0.19
CA GLU A 242 20.92 -8.06 -0.48
C GLU A 242 20.59 -7.04 -1.58
N MET A 243 19.91 -7.46 -2.63
CA MET A 243 19.50 -6.58 -3.73
C MET A 243 18.56 -5.48 -3.26
N VAL A 244 17.51 -5.81 -2.47
CA VAL A 244 16.54 -4.82 -2.00
C VAL A 244 17.14 -3.88 -0.96
N ILE A 245 18.01 -4.37 -0.06
CA ILE A 245 18.75 -3.54 0.90
C ILE A 245 19.63 -2.53 0.13
N ASN A 246 20.41 -2.98 -0.85
CA ASN A 246 21.25 -2.13 -1.66
C ASN A 246 20.44 -1.06 -2.43
N ALA A 247 19.26 -1.40 -2.93
CA ALA A 247 18.37 -0.45 -3.58
C ALA A 247 17.81 0.57 -2.58
N ALA A 248 17.36 0.14 -1.41
CA ALA A 248 16.88 1.00 -0.33
C ALA A 248 17.99 1.96 0.16
N HIS A 249 19.21 1.48 0.31
CA HIS A 249 20.38 2.30 0.66
C HIS A 249 20.64 3.40 -0.36
N ARG A 250 20.54 3.10 -1.67
CA ARG A 250 20.68 4.12 -2.73
C ARG A 250 19.61 5.20 -2.65
N VAL A 251 18.37 4.83 -2.30
CA VAL A 251 17.29 5.80 -2.11
C VAL A 251 17.54 6.64 -0.86
N THR A 252 17.88 6.01 0.28
CA THR A 252 18.27 6.69 1.53
C THR A 252 19.38 7.73 1.27
N THR A 253 20.46 7.34 0.60
CA THR A 253 21.57 8.25 0.27
C THR A 253 21.12 9.42 -0.59
N LYS A 254 20.25 9.19 -1.59
CA LYS A 254 19.72 10.26 -2.45
C LYS A 254 18.85 11.26 -1.68
N LEU A 255 18.21 10.81 -0.60
CA LEU A 255 17.39 11.65 0.28
C LEU A 255 18.24 12.39 1.33
N GLY A 256 19.57 12.17 1.37
CA GLY A 256 20.40 12.65 2.47
C GLY A 256 20.12 11.93 3.78
N GLY A 257 19.50 10.76 3.71
CA GLY A 257 19.14 9.95 4.86
C GLY A 257 20.32 9.31 5.57
N LYS A 258 20.10 8.90 6.81
CA LYS A 258 21.07 8.20 7.66
C LYS A 258 20.54 6.80 7.98
N PHE A 259 21.47 5.87 8.13
CA PHE A 259 21.12 4.52 8.60
C PHE A 259 21.07 4.50 10.13
N PRO A 260 20.10 3.79 10.73
CA PRO A 260 20.09 3.58 12.18
C PRO A 260 21.35 2.80 12.59
N HIS A 261 21.85 3.12 13.77
CA HIS A 261 23.05 2.48 14.37
C HIS A 261 22.69 1.17 15.02
#